data_9e6dca4eb65373978c871267aaf42a4c
#
_entry.id   9e6dca4eb65373978c871267aaf42a4c
#
_cell.length_a   1.000
_cell.length_b   1.000
_cell.length_c   1.000
_cell.angle_alpha   90.00
_cell.angle_beta   90.00
_cell.angle_gamma   90.00
#
_symmetry.space_group_name_H-M   'P 1'
#
loop_
_entity.id
_entity.type
_entity.pdbx_description
1 polymer ?
#
loop_
_entity_poly.entity_id
_entity_poly.type
_entity_poly.pdbx_seq_one_letter_code
_entity_poly.pdbx_strand_id
1 'polypeptide(L)'
;PRLGLCLDIGHANTFVSRVPPLEWVAPMAPWLRHVHLHNNAGHDDLHDPLGQGTLAMEQVLDTILELCPAATFTLENQDCGPSLVWLREHGYGANT
;
A
#
# COMPACT_ATOMS: atom_id res chain seq x y z
N PRO A 1 1.85 -21.87 2.70
CA PRO A 1 1.22 -22.35 1.47
C PRO A 1 2.06 -21.99 0.24
N ARG A 2 1.83 -22.72 -0.83
CA ARG A 2 2.54 -22.47 -2.10
C ARG A 2 2.00 -21.24 -2.81
N LEU A 3 0.76 -20.87 -2.56
CA LEU A 3 0.12 -19.73 -3.22
C LEU A 3 0.16 -18.54 -2.28
N GLY A 4 0.68 -17.44 -2.79
CA GLY A 4 0.62 -16.15 -2.13
C GLY A 4 -0.20 -15.17 -2.93
N LEU A 5 -0.70 -14.15 -2.26
CA LEU A 5 -1.44 -13.06 -2.89
C LEU A 5 -0.60 -11.79 -2.89
N CYS A 6 -0.80 -10.98 -3.90
CA CYS A 6 -0.23 -9.64 -4.00
C CYS A 6 -1.39 -8.64 -4.00
N LEU A 7 -1.33 -7.65 -3.12
CA LEU A 7 -2.32 -6.58 -3.09
C LEU A 7 -1.70 -5.30 -3.64
N ASP A 8 -2.30 -4.75 -4.68
CA ASP A 8 -1.97 -3.42 -5.17
C ASP A 8 -2.92 -2.43 -4.50
N ILE A 9 -2.44 -1.75 -3.47
CA ILE A 9 -3.30 -0.90 -2.65
C ILE A 9 -3.73 0.36 -3.38
N GLY A 10 -2.87 0.90 -4.25
CA GLY A 10 -3.24 2.05 -5.07
C GLY A 10 -4.31 1.70 -6.07
N HIS A 11 -4.18 0.55 -6.74
CA HIS A 11 -5.19 0.09 -7.68
C HIS A 11 -6.53 -0.16 -6.99
N ALA A 12 -6.52 -0.68 -5.77
CA ALA A 12 -7.73 -0.87 -4.99
C ALA A 12 -8.42 0.45 -4.62
N ASN A 13 -7.71 1.58 -4.73
CA ASN A 13 -8.25 2.91 -4.46
C ASN A 13 -8.71 3.62 -5.74
N THR A 14 -8.98 2.90 -6.81
CA THR A 14 -9.50 3.46 -8.04
C THR A 14 -11.00 3.18 -8.18
N PHE A 15 -11.63 3.80 -9.17
CA PHE A 15 -13.07 3.62 -9.37
C PHE A 15 -13.44 2.21 -9.85
N VAL A 16 -12.46 1.38 -10.24
CA VAL A 16 -12.72 -0.02 -10.61
C VAL A 16 -13.04 -0.89 -9.41
N SER A 17 -12.62 -0.47 -8.21
CA SER A 17 -12.94 -1.19 -6.97
C SER A 17 -14.13 -0.53 -6.28
N ARG A 18 -15.06 -1.36 -5.82
CA ARG A 18 -16.21 -0.89 -5.03
C ARG A 18 -16.02 -1.15 -3.55
N VAL A 19 -14.92 -1.79 -3.19
CA VAL A 19 -14.57 -2.11 -1.81
C VAL A 19 -13.50 -1.13 -1.35
N PRO A 20 -13.68 -0.45 -0.22
CA PRO A 20 -12.64 0.41 0.32
C PRO A 20 -11.31 -0.35 0.46
N PRO A 21 -10.17 0.28 0.13
CA PRO A 21 -8.89 -0.44 0.07
C PRO A 21 -8.53 -1.22 1.34
N LEU A 22 -8.78 -0.66 2.51
CA LEU A 22 -8.47 -1.35 3.77
C LEU A 22 -9.27 -2.62 4.00
N GLU A 23 -10.46 -2.73 3.42
CA GLU A 23 -11.29 -3.90 3.60
C GLU A 23 -10.77 -5.13 2.86
N TRP A 24 -9.79 -4.95 1.96
CA TRP A 24 -9.14 -6.08 1.30
C TRP A 24 -8.12 -6.79 2.18
N VAL A 25 -7.53 -6.07 3.15
CA VAL A 25 -6.37 -6.57 3.89
C VAL A 25 -6.70 -7.78 4.77
N ALA A 26 -7.72 -7.68 5.60
CA ALA A 26 -8.04 -8.76 6.54
C ALA A 26 -8.40 -10.08 5.85
N PRO A 27 -9.28 -10.09 4.81
CA PRO A 27 -9.57 -11.33 4.09
C PRO A 27 -8.37 -11.93 3.38
N MET A 28 -7.44 -11.09 2.91
CA MET A 28 -6.25 -11.55 2.19
C MET A 28 -5.11 -11.98 3.13
N ALA A 29 -5.16 -11.55 4.39
CA ALA A 29 -4.04 -11.66 5.31
C ALA A 29 -3.42 -13.06 5.41
N PRO A 30 -4.18 -14.17 5.44
CA PRO A 30 -3.58 -15.51 5.52
C PRO A 30 -2.66 -15.84 4.35
N TRP A 31 -2.86 -15.21 3.19
CA TRP A 31 -2.10 -15.49 1.97
C TRP A 31 -1.29 -14.31 1.47
N LEU A 32 -1.45 -13.13 2.07
CA LEU A 32 -0.82 -11.91 1.58
C LEU A 32 0.69 -11.95 1.81
N ARG A 33 1.46 -11.89 0.70
CA ARG A 33 2.92 -11.98 0.71
C ARG A 33 3.59 -10.70 0.26
N HIS A 34 2.92 -9.92 -0.59
CA HIS A 34 3.53 -8.74 -1.19
C HIS A 34 2.49 -7.67 -1.44
N VAL A 35 2.90 -6.42 -1.33
CA VAL A 35 2.01 -5.26 -1.52
C VAL A 35 2.71 -4.25 -2.43
N HIS A 36 1.96 -3.75 -3.42
CA HIS A 36 2.40 -2.63 -4.23
C HIS A 36 1.82 -1.35 -3.64
N LEU A 37 2.69 -0.38 -3.40
CA LEU A 37 2.33 0.89 -2.75
C LEU A 37 2.40 2.04 -3.75
N HIS A 38 1.30 2.72 -3.92
CA HIS A 38 1.19 4.00 -4.59
C HIS A 38 -0.15 4.63 -4.21
N ASN A 39 -0.33 5.90 -4.51
CA ASN A 39 -1.54 6.62 -4.14
C ASN A 39 -2.22 7.21 -5.37
N ASN A 40 -3.38 7.79 -5.19
CA ASN A 40 -4.12 8.46 -6.25
C ASN A 40 -5.28 9.26 -5.64
N ALA A 41 -6.08 9.86 -6.50
CA ALA A 41 -7.21 10.69 -6.07
C ALA A 41 -8.54 9.92 -5.94
N GLY A 42 -8.49 8.59 -6.00
CA GLY A 42 -9.68 7.76 -5.84
C GLY A 42 -10.41 7.43 -7.14
N HIS A 43 -9.86 7.81 -8.28
CA HIS A 43 -10.45 7.58 -9.61
C HIS A 43 -9.50 6.84 -10.52
N ASP A 44 -8.51 7.55 -11.06
CA ASP A 44 -7.56 6.99 -12.02
C ASP A 44 -6.36 6.38 -11.33
N ASP A 45 -5.70 5.46 -12.01
CA ASP A 45 -4.53 4.76 -11.52
C ASP A 45 -3.27 5.61 -11.74
N LEU A 46 -3.11 6.66 -10.93
CA LEU A 46 -2.11 7.70 -11.13
C LEU A 46 -0.70 7.34 -10.68
N HIS A 47 -0.55 6.37 -9.78
CA HIS A 47 0.73 6.01 -9.18
C HIS A 47 1.43 7.19 -8.48
N ASP A 48 0.66 8.00 -7.77
CA ASP A 48 1.15 9.17 -7.05
C ASP A 48 2.01 8.75 -5.85
N PRO A 49 2.89 9.65 -5.36
CA PRO A 49 3.63 9.43 -4.12
C PRO A 49 2.73 9.08 -2.95
N LEU A 50 3.28 8.37 -1.97
CA LEU A 50 2.50 7.84 -0.85
C LEU A 50 1.75 8.91 -0.06
N GLY A 51 2.34 10.09 0.07
CA GLY A 51 1.73 11.19 0.79
C GLY A 51 0.73 12.02 -0.01
N GLN A 52 0.51 11.70 -1.29
CA GLN A 52 -0.37 12.46 -2.17
C GLN A 52 -1.53 11.60 -2.64
N GLY A 53 -2.72 11.90 -2.16
CA GLY A 53 -3.91 11.20 -2.62
C GLY A 53 -4.90 10.96 -1.49
N THR A 54 -5.92 10.17 -1.81
CA THR A 54 -7.02 9.91 -0.89
C THR A 54 -6.79 8.72 0.02
N LEU A 55 -5.78 7.88 -0.25
CA LEU A 55 -5.43 6.79 0.66
C LEU A 55 -4.80 7.35 1.94
N ALA A 56 -5.34 6.96 3.08
CA ALA A 56 -4.73 7.22 4.38
C ALA A 56 -3.58 6.24 4.57
N MET A 57 -2.42 6.55 4.00
CA MET A 57 -1.33 5.60 3.85
C MET A 57 -0.77 5.10 5.17
N GLU A 58 -0.73 5.92 6.21
CA GLU A 58 -0.30 5.45 7.54
C GLU A 58 -1.22 4.35 8.05
N GLN A 59 -2.53 4.55 7.95
CA GLN A 59 -3.50 3.55 8.39
C GLN A 59 -3.37 2.26 7.58
N VAL A 60 -3.15 2.39 6.28
CA VAL A 60 -2.93 1.24 5.39
C VAL A 60 -1.71 0.45 5.83
N LEU A 61 -0.58 1.14 5.98
CA LEU A 61 0.67 0.48 6.35
C LEU A 61 0.59 -0.14 7.74
N ASP A 62 0.05 0.58 8.70
CA ASP A 62 -0.08 0.06 10.07
C ASP A 62 -0.95 -1.19 10.12
N THR A 63 -2.05 -1.20 9.36
CA THR A 63 -2.93 -2.36 9.28
C THR A 63 -2.23 -3.56 8.65
N ILE A 64 -1.52 -3.33 7.54
CA ILE A 64 -0.79 -4.41 6.86
C ILE A 64 0.32 -4.96 7.75
N LEU A 65 1.10 -4.09 8.38
CA LEU A 65 2.19 -4.51 9.25
C LEU A 65 1.69 -5.30 10.47
N GLU A 66 0.51 -4.95 10.98
CA GLU A 66 -0.10 -5.67 12.09
C GLU A 66 -0.57 -7.06 11.67
N LEU A 67 -1.30 -7.15 10.56
CA LEU A 67 -1.94 -8.38 10.12
C LEU A 67 -1.01 -9.29 9.31
N CYS A 68 -0.04 -8.71 8.63
CA CYS A 68 0.85 -9.42 7.71
C CYS A 68 2.29 -8.96 7.93
N PRO A 69 2.89 -9.23 9.10
CA PRO A 69 4.22 -8.69 9.44
C PRO A 69 5.34 -9.19 8.53
N ALA A 70 5.12 -10.28 7.81
CA ALA A 70 6.11 -10.84 6.88
C ALA A 70 5.93 -10.36 5.45
N ALA A 71 4.94 -9.55 5.16
CA ALA A 71 4.72 -9.05 3.80
C ALA A 71 5.84 -8.12 3.37
N THR A 72 6.21 -8.19 2.09
CA THR A 72 7.17 -7.28 1.47
C THR A 72 6.43 -6.23 0.64
N PHE A 73 7.13 -5.15 0.29
CA PHE A 73 6.52 -4.00 -0.37
C PHE A 73 7.35 -3.55 -1.56
N THR A 74 6.67 -3.08 -2.60
CA THR A 74 7.30 -2.39 -3.74
C THR A 74 6.63 -1.03 -3.93
N LEU A 75 7.45 0.01 -4.04
CA LEU A 75 6.95 1.33 -4.43
C LEU A 75 6.76 1.34 -5.94
N GLU A 76 5.56 1.69 -6.39
CA GLU A 76 5.24 1.76 -7.82
C GLU A 76 4.96 3.19 -8.25
N ASN A 77 5.89 4.09 -7.95
CA ASN A 77 5.84 5.48 -8.38
C ASN A 77 6.78 5.69 -9.57
N GLN A 78 6.51 6.69 -10.40
CA GLN A 78 7.43 7.08 -11.46
C GLN A 78 8.73 7.60 -10.88
N ASP A 79 8.62 8.37 -9.80
CA ASP A 79 9.77 8.81 -9.00
C ASP A 79 9.51 8.39 -7.58
N CYS A 80 10.32 7.50 -7.05
CA CYS A 80 10.16 6.98 -5.70
C CYS A 80 10.74 7.90 -4.63
N GLY A 81 11.47 8.95 -5.00
CA GLY A 81 12.10 9.86 -4.04
C GLY A 81 11.15 10.42 -3.00
N PRO A 82 10.05 11.08 -3.42
CA PRO A 82 9.08 11.63 -2.46
C PRO A 82 8.49 10.59 -1.53
N SER A 83 8.24 9.37 -2.03
CA SER A 83 7.71 8.29 -1.20
C SER A 83 8.70 7.79 -0.17
N LEU A 84 9.98 7.71 -0.53
CA LEU A 84 11.03 7.31 0.40
C LEU A 84 11.18 8.34 1.52
N VAL A 85 11.10 9.63 1.19
CA VAL A 85 11.11 10.71 2.19
C VAL A 85 9.90 10.57 3.11
N TRP A 86 8.72 10.36 2.54
CA TRP A 86 7.49 10.20 3.32
C TRP A 86 7.59 9.02 4.29
N LEU A 87 8.07 7.88 3.82
CA LEU A 87 8.25 6.69 4.66
C LEU A 87 9.19 6.97 5.83
N ARG A 88 10.31 7.64 5.55
CA ARG A 88 11.29 7.98 6.60
C ARG A 88 10.70 8.94 7.61
N GLU A 89 10.01 9.97 7.15
CA GLU A 89 9.41 10.97 8.04
C GLU A 89 8.32 10.40 8.93
N HIS A 90 7.65 9.32 8.48
CA HIS A 90 6.59 8.67 9.24
C HIS A 90 7.05 7.45 10.02
N GLY A 91 8.35 7.21 10.08
CA GLY A 91 8.90 6.13 10.90
C GLY A 91 8.91 4.75 10.26
N TYR A 92 8.70 4.66 8.95
CA TYR A 92 8.72 3.39 8.22
C TYR A 92 10.07 3.13 7.54
N GLY A 93 11.02 4.02 7.70
CA GLY A 93 12.32 3.87 7.06
C GLY A 93 13.12 2.71 7.65
N ALA A 94 13.89 2.03 6.79
CA ALA A 94 14.79 0.99 7.23
C ALA A 94 15.96 1.58 8.00
N ASN A 95 16.38 0.95 9.08
CA ASN A 95 17.55 1.34 9.84
C ASN A 95 17.54 2.77 10.36
N THR A 96 16.41 3.22 10.63
CA THR A 96 16.32 4.53 11.26
C THR A 96 16.73 4.46 12.71
#